data_1b53bfd6857a77910693b52fa41046c8
#
_entry.id   1b53bfd6857a77910693b52fa41046c8
#
_cell.length_a   1.000
_cell.length_b   1.000
_cell.length_c   1.000
_cell.angle_alpha   90.00
_cell.angle_beta   90.00
_cell.angle_gamma   90.00
#
_symmetry.space_group_name_H-M   'P 1'
#
loop_
_entity.id
_entity.type
_entity.pdbx_description
1 polymer ?
#
loop_
_entity_poly.entity_id
_entity_poly.type
_entity_poly.pdbx_seq_one_letter_code
_entity_poly.pdbx_strand_id
1 'polypeptide(L)'
;MNDKLLIASKYKKTIEYILKITDNYPHKYLDLKTNISNTCFEILEYIYISNIDKKNKKLIIPKIKMLDYYLKLSYKYNIITKKKYEVVSNYLLELTKMIMGWINEESK
;
A
#
# COMPACT_ATOMS: atom_id res chain seq x y z
N MET A 1 -12.65 0.48 20.22
CA MET A 1 -12.17 -0.26 19.05
C MET A 1 -10.73 0.10 18.74
N ASN A 2 -9.93 -0.86 18.38
CA ASN A 2 -8.52 -0.64 18.12
C ASN A 2 -8.32 -0.11 16.70
N ASP A 3 -7.87 1.13 16.56
CA ASP A 3 -7.60 1.76 15.26
C ASP A 3 -6.63 0.95 14.40
N LYS A 4 -5.73 0.23 15.03
CA LYS A 4 -4.75 -0.63 14.38
C LYS A 4 -5.42 -1.76 13.60
N LEU A 5 -6.47 -2.36 14.16
CA LEU A 5 -7.25 -3.38 13.48
C LEU A 5 -8.01 -2.78 12.29
N LEU A 6 -8.49 -1.55 12.44
CA LEU A 6 -9.18 -0.85 11.35
C LEU A 6 -8.22 -0.57 10.19
N ILE A 7 -6.98 -0.16 10.50
CA ILE A 7 -5.95 0.09 9.48
C ILE A 7 -5.69 -1.19 8.68
N ALA A 8 -5.45 -2.30 9.36
CA ALA A 8 -5.19 -3.58 8.70
C ALA A 8 -6.38 -4.02 7.84
N SER A 9 -7.59 -3.89 8.38
CA SER A 9 -8.82 -4.28 7.68
C SER A 9 -9.02 -3.47 6.40
N LYS A 10 -8.85 -2.15 6.47
CA LYS A 10 -8.98 -1.29 5.29
C LYS A 10 -7.87 -1.56 4.28
N TYR A 11 -6.65 -1.75 4.75
CA TYR A 11 -5.53 -2.01 3.85
C TYR A 11 -5.68 -3.33 3.11
N LYS A 12 -6.22 -4.36 3.74
CA LYS A 12 -6.49 -5.64 3.06
C LYS A 12 -7.40 -5.46 1.85
N LYS A 13 -8.40 -4.58 1.94
CA LYS A 13 -9.28 -4.26 0.82
C LYS A 13 -8.51 -3.58 -0.30
N THR A 14 -7.57 -2.71 0.06
CA THR A 14 -6.70 -2.05 -0.92
C THR A 14 -5.83 -3.08 -1.64
N ILE A 15 -5.26 -4.05 -0.92
CA ILE A 15 -4.49 -5.14 -1.52
C ILE A 15 -5.33 -5.92 -2.52
N GLU A 16 -6.56 -6.29 -2.14
CA GLU A 16 -7.45 -7.03 -3.03
C GLU A 16 -7.70 -6.27 -4.33
N TYR A 17 -7.92 -4.96 -4.24
CA TYR A 17 -8.10 -4.12 -5.43
C TYR A 17 -6.84 -4.10 -6.29
N ILE A 18 -5.67 -3.92 -5.67
CA ILE A 18 -4.39 -3.88 -6.39
C ILE A 18 -4.12 -5.20 -7.10
N LEU A 19 -4.32 -6.33 -6.42
CA LEU A 19 -4.11 -7.64 -7.03
C LEU A 19 -5.04 -7.85 -8.22
N LYS A 20 -6.27 -7.36 -8.12
CA LYS A 20 -7.24 -7.45 -9.21
C LYS A 20 -6.81 -6.65 -10.43
N ILE A 21 -6.38 -5.40 -10.25
CA ILE A 21 -6.01 -4.55 -11.38
C ILE A 21 -4.66 -4.90 -11.98
N THR A 22 -3.82 -5.68 -11.27
CA THR A 22 -2.51 -6.09 -11.76
C THR A 22 -2.48 -7.52 -12.29
N ASP A 23 -3.62 -8.21 -12.28
CA ASP A 23 -3.70 -9.62 -12.64
C ASP A 23 -3.20 -9.91 -14.06
N ASN A 24 -3.54 -9.07 -15.01
CA ASN A 24 -3.27 -9.28 -16.43
C ASN A 24 -2.07 -8.48 -16.97
N TYR A 25 -1.05 -8.25 -16.16
CA TYR A 25 0.14 -7.53 -16.64
C TYR A 25 0.82 -8.29 -17.77
N PRO A 26 1.27 -7.60 -18.84
CA PRO A 26 2.05 -8.21 -19.89
C PRO A 26 3.30 -8.88 -19.33
N HIS A 27 3.71 -9.99 -19.94
CA HIS A 27 4.84 -10.79 -19.46
C HIS A 27 6.13 -9.96 -19.29
N LYS A 28 6.38 -9.02 -20.18
CA LYS A 28 7.57 -8.15 -20.08
C LYS A 28 7.60 -7.26 -18.83
N TYR A 29 6.46 -7.11 -18.16
CA TYR A 29 6.35 -6.32 -16.93
C TYR A 29 6.15 -7.19 -15.69
N LEU A 30 6.54 -8.47 -15.78
CA LEU A 30 6.39 -9.39 -14.66
C LEU A 30 7.16 -8.92 -13.42
N ASP A 31 8.35 -8.36 -13.60
CA ASP A 31 9.14 -7.84 -12.47
C ASP A 31 8.42 -6.70 -11.75
N LEU A 32 7.79 -5.81 -12.51
CA LEU A 32 7.01 -4.71 -11.93
C LEU A 32 5.82 -5.27 -11.14
N LYS A 33 5.11 -6.24 -11.70
CA LYS A 33 3.99 -6.90 -11.02
C LYS A 33 4.44 -7.56 -9.72
N THR A 34 5.57 -8.27 -9.74
CA THR A 34 6.12 -8.95 -8.57
C THR A 34 6.49 -7.94 -7.48
N ASN A 35 7.13 -6.84 -7.86
CA ASN A 35 7.47 -5.78 -6.91
C ASN A 35 6.22 -5.17 -6.27
N ILE A 36 5.17 -4.97 -7.05
CA ILE A 36 3.90 -4.45 -6.53
C ILE A 36 3.33 -5.40 -5.49
N SER A 37 3.23 -6.69 -5.81
CA SER A 37 2.68 -7.70 -4.90
C SER A 37 3.49 -7.81 -3.62
N ASN A 38 4.81 -7.91 -3.74
CA ASN A 38 5.70 -8.04 -2.60
C ASN A 38 5.60 -6.82 -1.68
N THR A 39 5.57 -5.62 -2.26
CA THR A 39 5.46 -4.38 -1.47
C THR A 39 4.11 -4.31 -0.75
N CYS A 40 3.03 -4.72 -1.40
CA CYS A 40 1.71 -4.81 -0.76
C CYS A 40 1.75 -5.66 0.50
N PHE A 41 2.33 -6.85 0.42
CA PHE A 41 2.37 -7.77 1.54
C PHE A 41 3.36 -7.32 2.61
N GLU A 42 4.48 -6.72 2.24
CA GLU A 42 5.43 -6.15 3.21
C GLU A 42 4.77 -5.04 4.04
N ILE A 43 4.00 -4.16 3.43
CA ILE A 43 3.29 -3.11 4.15
C ILE A 43 2.34 -3.72 5.17
N LEU A 44 1.58 -4.75 4.80
CA LEU A 44 0.67 -5.42 5.72
C LEU A 44 1.43 -6.04 6.88
N GLU A 45 2.55 -6.71 6.59
CA GLU A 45 3.40 -7.31 7.60
C GLU A 45 3.91 -6.25 8.59
N TYR A 46 4.37 -5.10 8.09
CA TYR A 46 4.83 -4.01 8.95
C TYR A 46 3.70 -3.43 9.81
N ILE A 47 2.48 -3.40 9.28
CA ILE A 47 1.32 -2.98 10.09
C ILE A 47 1.16 -3.95 11.29
N TYR A 48 1.22 -5.26 11.06
CA TYR A 48 1.12 -6.25 12.12
C TYR A 48 2.30 -6.19 13.10
N ILE A 49 3.52 -6.06 12.57
CA ILE A 49 4.73 -5.94 13.41
C ILE A 49 4.61 -4.71 14.29
N SER A 50 4.12 -3.59 13.75
CA SER A 50 4.00 -2.33 14.48
C SER A 50 2.97 -2.38 15.61
N ASN A 51 2.05 -3.34 15.59
CA ASN A 51 1.14 -3.58 16.71
C ASN A 51 1.89 -4.14 17.93
N ILE A 52 3.01 -4.82 17.69
CA ILE A 52 3.82 -5.46 18.73
C ILE A 52 5.02 -4.57 19.07
N ASP A 53 5.73 -4.08 18.05
CA ASP A 53 6.92 -3.24 18.21
C ASP A 53 6.66 -1.88 17.53
N LYS A 54 6.42 -0.87 18.34
CA LYS A 54 6.02 0.46 17.90
C LYS A 54 7.08 1.20 17.10
N LYS A 55 8.33 0.77 17.15
CA LYS A 55 9.44 1.45 16.47
C LYS A 55 9.38 1.36 14.94
N ASN A 56 8.65 0.39 14.41
CA ASN A 56 8.64 0.09 12.98
C ASN A 56 7.59 0.85 12.17
N LYS A 57 6.69 1.61 12.82
CA LYS A 57 5.61 2.30 12.10
C LYS A 57 6.10 3.27 11.02
N LYS A 58 7.16 4.01 11.32
CA LYS A 58 7.68 5.01 10.39
C LYS A 58 8.22 4.38 9.09
N LEU A 59 8.59 3.10 9.13
CA LEU A 59 9.09 2.38 7.96
C LEU A 59 7.98 2.09 6.95
N ILE A 60 6.72 2.17 7.37
CA ILE A 60 5.58 1.93 6.49
C ILE A 60 5.48 3.01 5.41
N ILE A 61 5.72 4.28 5.78
CA ILE A 61 5.54 5.40 4.86
C ILE A 61 6.38 5.31 3.60
N PRO A 62 7.72 5.05 3.67
CA PRO A 62 8.52 4.89 2.45
C PRO A 62 8.03 3.74 1.57
N LYS A 63 7.54 2.66 2.16
CA LYS A 63 7.02 1.53 1.40
C LYS A 63 5.73 1.87 0.66
N ILE A 64 4.86 2.67 1.28
CA ILE A 64 3.66 3.18 0.60
C ILE A 64 4.06 4.04 -0.60
N LYS A 65 5.06 4.90 -0.44
CA LYS A 65 5.55 5.74 -1.54
C LYS A 65 6.11 4.90 -2.69
N MET A 66 6.83 3.83 -2.38
CA MET A 66 7.33 2.92 -3.41
C MET A 66 6.19 2.22 -4.13
N LEU A 67 5.18 1.77 -3.40
CA LEU A 67 4.02 1.13 -4.01
C LEU A 67 3.29 2.09 -4.95
N ASP A 68 3.07 3.32 -4.52
CA ASP A 68 2.46 4.35 -5.37
C ASP A 68 3.30 4.59 -6.63
N TYR A 69 4.61 4.64 -6.49
CA TYR A 69 5.50 4.85 -7.63
C TYR A 69 5.40 3.70 -8.64
N TYR A 70 5.40 2.45 -8.18
CA TYR A 70 5.25 1.30 -9.07
C TYR A 70 3.92 1.34 -9.84
N LEU A 71 2.86 1.73 -9.16
CA LEU A 71 1.54 1.85 -9.80
C LEU A 71 1.48 3.04 -10.76
N LYS A 72 2.16 4.13 -10.43
CA LYS A 72 2.29 5.28 -11.33
C LYS A 72 3.04 4.90 -12.60
N LEU A 73 4.13 4.12 -12.48
CA LEU A 73 4.83 3.59 -13.65
C LEU A 73 3.92 2.73 -14.51
N SER A 74 3.10 1.89 -13.87
CA SER A 74 2.14 1.04 -14.57
C SER A 74 1.15 1.89 -15.39
N TYR A 75 0.69 3.00 -14.83
CA TYR A 75 -0.14 3.94 -15.57
C TYR A 75 0.63 4.61 -16.71
N LYS A 76 1.85 5.07 -16.45
CA LYS A 76 2.68 5.72 -17.47
C LYS A 76 3.01 4.78 -18.64
N TYR A 77 3.15 3.49 -18.39
CA TYR A 77 3.40 2.50 -19.44
C TYR A 77 2.10 1.97 -20.06
N ASN A 78 0.97 2.57 -19.73
CA ASN A 78 -0.35 2.18 -20.26
C ASN A 78 -0.77 0.75 -19.90
N ILE A 79 -0.26 0.22 -18.78
CA ILE A 79 -0.64 -1.10 -18.29
C ILE A 79 -1.97 -1.04 -17.54
N ILE A 80 -2.16 0.01 -16.75
CA ILE A 80 -3.42 0.28 -16.07
C ILE A 80 -3.95 1.66 -16.51
N THR A 81 -5.25 1.87 -16.39
CA THR A 81 -5.86 3.14 -16.78
C THR A 81 -5.57 4.22 -15.73
N LYS A 82 -5.68 5.48 -16.16
CA LYS A 82 -5.56 6.63 -15.26
C LYS A 82 -6.55 6.52 -14.10
N LYS A 83 -7.78 6.12 -14.39
CA LYS A 83 -8.83 5.98 -13.38
C LYS A 83 -8.45 4.95 -12.31
N LYS A 84 -7.94 3.80 -12.74
CA LYS A 84 -7.50 2.76 -11.79
C LYS A 84 -6.35 3.25 -10.92
N TYR A 85 -5.39 3.96 -11.51
CA TYR A 85 -4.28 4.55 -10.75
C TYR A 85 -4.80 5.57 -9.74
N GLU A 86 -5.71 6.45 -10.15
CA GLU A 86 -6.27 7.46 -9.24
C GLU A 86 -7.01 6.84 -8.06
N VAL A 87 -7.77 5.78 -8.30
CA VAL A 87 -8.49 5.08 -7.22
C VAL A 87 -7.50 4.52 -6.20
N VAL A 88 -6.47 3.82 -6.66
CA VAL A 88 -5.49 3.22 -5.76
C VAL A 88 -4.65 4.28 -5.06
N SER A 89 -4.30 5.35 -5.76
CA SER A 89 -3.55 6.47 -5.18
C SER A 89 -4.31 7.11 -4.02
N ASN A 90 -5.62 7.26 -4.18
CA ASN A 90 -6.48 7.78 -3.10
C ASN A 90 -6.53 6.83 -1.91
N TYR A 91 -6.61 5.51 -2.14
CA TYR A 91 -6.55 4.53 -1.05
C TYR A 91 -5.23 4.61 -0.30
N LEU A 92 -4.11 4.76 -1.02
CA LEU A 92 -2.78 4.85 -0.40
C LEU A 92 -2.61 6.17 0.36
N LEU A 93 -3.19 7.26 -0.15
CA LEU A 93 -3.19 8.54 0.56
C LEU A 93 -3.97 8.43 1.87
N GLU A 94 -5.14 7.80 1.86
CA GLU A 94 -5.94 7.57 3.05
C GLU A 94 -5.17 6.70 4.05
N LEU A 95 -4.53 5.63 3.58
CA LEU A 95 -3.70 4.78 4.43
C LEU A 95 -2.56 5.58 5.07
N THR A 96 -1.89 6.43 4.30
CA THR A 96 -0.83 7.29 4.79
C THR A 96 -1.33 8.17 5.94
N LYS A 97 -2.49 8.78 5.78
CA LYS A 97 -3.10 9.62 6.82
C LYS A 97 -3.38 8.81 8.10
N MET A 98 -3.88 7.59 7.95
CA MET A 98 -4.15 6.72 9.09
C MET A 98 -2.86 6.32 9.81
N ILE A 99 -1.80 5.99 9.06
CA ILE A 99 -0.50 5.65 9.64
C ILE A 99 0.11 6.86 10.35
N MET A 100 0.05 8.04 9.75
CA MET A 100 0.54 9.28 10.36
C MET A 100 -0.22 9.60 11.65
N GLY A 101 -1.53 9.42 11.64
CA GLY A 101 -2.34 9.59 12.84
C GLY A 101 -1.91 8.63 13.95
N TRP A 102 -1.64 7.38 13.60
CA TRP A 102 -1.18 6.36 14.53
C TRP A 102 0.20 6.73 15.12
N ILE A 103 1.14 7.18 14.27
CA ILE A 103 2.46 7.63 14.71
C ILE A 103 2.32 8.80 15.68
N ASN A 104 1.52 9.81 15.32
CA ASN A 104 1.32 11.01 16.13
C ASN A 104 0.66 10.69 17.46
N GLU A 105 -0.32 9.81 17.48
CA GLU A 105 -1.01 9.41 18.70
C GLU A 105 -0.06 8.77 19.71
N GLU A 106 0.85 7.91 19.24
CA GLU A 106 1.79 7.22 20.12
C GLU A 106 2.98 8.10 20.54
N SER A 107 3.20 9.23 19.86
CA SER A 107 4.25 10.19 20.22
C SER A 107 3.85 11.08 21.40
N LYS A 108 2.57 11.09 21.75
CA LYS A 108 2.07 11.80 22.90
C LYS A 108 2.26 10.96 24.16
#